data_f26b1a343c468a74f212436efc83dc66
#
_entry.id   f26b1a343c468a74f212436efc83dc66
#
_cell.length_a   1.000
_cell.length_b   1.000
_cell.length_c   1.000
_cell.angle_alpha   90.00
_cell.angle_beta   90.00
_cell.angle_gamma   90.00
#
_symmetry.space_group_name_H-M   'P 1'
#
loop_
_entity.id
_entity.type
_entity.pdbx_description
1 polymer ?
#
loop_
_entity_poly.entity_id
_entity_poly.type
_entity_poly.pdbx_seq_one_letter_code
_entity_poly.pdbx_strand_id
1 'polypeptide(L)'
;MALHITKKCSKSSSDKNDFSSFDDVFDEKSSLKPLNKFSIPENESDPKAMYRIIKDELMLDGNSRQNLATFCQTFAEDEIHKLMDDCLDKNMIDKDEYPQTAEIESRCVNIIADLWHAKPEEAAGTSTTGSSEACMLGGMAMKWRWRKARLAEGKSVDKPNLVCGPVQVCWHKFARYWDVELREIPMDGDRYISNPEEVLKRCDENTIGVVMTLGITFTGQYEPIKEVAHALDEYEKKTGLNIPIHVDGASGGFLAPFCAPDLLWDFQLPRVKSISTSGHKFGLAPLGCGWVVWGNKKDLPEELIFNVNYLGGNMPTFAINFSRPGGQIVCQYYNLLRLGREGYTKVQKGCYEVGKFFAKGIEKFGIFDIIYDSNPKEGIPAVTWKLKPKAKVHFDLYQLSDVLRERGWLLPAYSLPANCEETIVQRVLLRHGCSIDLMELLLEDMDRAISRLTENPPAKVDPKKNPNRGSFNHGR
;
A
#
# COMPACT_ATOMS: atom_id res chain seq x y z
N MET A 1 2.87 -11.72 1.40
CA MET A 1 3.29 -12.42 2.65
C MET A 1 4.02 -13.68 2.22
N ALA A 2 5.32 -13.78 2.46
CA ALA A 2 6.04 -15.03 2.19
C ALA A 2 5.54 -16.09 3.17
N LEU A 3 5.25 -17.29 2.68
CA LEU A 3 4.96 -18.43 3.54
C LEU A 3 6.26 -18.80 4.27
N HIS A 4 6.23 -18.75 5.59
CA HIS A 4 7.36 -19.21 6.39
C HIS A 4 7.32 -20.74 6.46
N ILE A 5 8.38 -21.37 5.97
CA ILE A 5 8.55 -22.82 6.08
C ILE A 5 9.18 -23.10 7.45
N THR A 6 8.58 -24.01 8.21
CA THR A 6 9.14 -24.43 9.51
C THR A 6 10.53 -25.02 9.33
N LYS A 7 11.52 -24.52 10.08
CA LYS A 7 12.88 -25.06 10.12
C LYS A 7 12.97 -26.12 11.20
N LYS A 8 13.58 -27.28 10.90
CA LYS A 8 13.97 -28.21 11.94
C LYS A 8 15.00 -27.54 12.85
N CYS A 9 14.74 -27.55 14.14
CA CYS A 9 15.72 -27.15 15.12
C CYS A 9 16.93 -28.08 14.95
N SER A 10 18.05 -27.56 14.45
CA SER A 10 19.32 -28.26 14.59
C SER A 10 19.63 -28.26 16.10
N LYS A 11 19.59 -29.43 16.75
CA LYS A 11 20.13 -29.55 18.13
C LYS A 11 21.56 -29.04 18.04
N SER A 12 21.82 -27.85 18.59
CA SER A 12 23.18 -27.41 18.82
C SER A 12 23.77 -28.45 19.74
N SER A 13 24.87 -29.10 19.34
CA SER A 13 25.68 -29.85 20.22
C SER A 13 26.02 -28.94 21.40
N SER A 14 25.56 -29.28 22.58
CA SER A 14 25.91 -28.60 23.81
C SER A 14 27.41 -28.83 24.04
N ASP A 15 28.26 -27.97 23.48
CA ASP A 15 29.56 -27.76 24.03
C ASP A 15 29.34 -27.24 25.46
N LYS A 16 29.71 -28.06 26.43
CA LYS A 16 29.70 -27.69 27.85
C LYS A 16 30.82 -26.67 28.11
N ASN A 17 30.68 -25.47 27.57
CA ASN A 17 31.43 -24.33 28.02
C ASN A 17 30.81 -23.93 29.38
N ASP A 18 31.50 -24.28 30.45
CA ASP A 18 31.14 -23.88 31.79
C ASP A 18 31.48 -22.39 31.97
N PHE A 19 30.52 -21.54 31.74
CA PHE A 19 30.60 -20.09 31.97
C PHE A 19 30.31 -19.72 33.43
N SER A 20 30.37 -20.70 34.38
CA SER A 20 30.05 -20.47 35.78
C SER A 20 31.04 -19.54 36.51
N SER A 21 32.16 -19.19 35.87
CA SER A 21 33.18 -18.28 36.42
C SER A 21 33.02 -16.80 36.01
N PHE A 22 32.07 -16.45 35.16
CA PHE A 22 31.81 -15.04 34.79
C PHE A 22 30.99 -14.38 35.89
N ASP A 23 31.48 -13.24 36.37
CA ASP A 23 30.84 -12.43 37.40
C ASP A 23 29.60 -11.72 36.80
N ASP A 24 28.45 -11.88 37.46
CA ASP A 24 27.16 -11.29 37.06
C ASP A 24 27.18 -9.74 37.06
N VAL A 25 28.27 -9.12 37.49
CA VAL A 25 28.43 -7.66 37.57
C VAL A 25 28.53 -6.99 36.22
N PHE A 26 29.02 -7.68 35.19
CA PHE A 26 29.29 -7.10 33.87
C PHE A 26 28.38 -7.60 32.73
N ASP A 27 27.75 -8.77 32.90
CA ASP A 27 26.79 -9.28 31.93
C ASP A 27 25.79 -10.25 32.56
N GLU A 28 24.56 -10.25 32.11
CA GLU A 28 23.55 -11.19 32.55
C GLU A 28 23.86 -12.60 31.99
N LYS A 29 23.71 -13.65 32.79
CA LYS A 29 23.88 -15.05 32.34
C LYS A 29 23.05 -15.41 31.10
N SER A 30 21.97 -14.66 30.86
CA SER A 30 21.12 -14.78 29.69
C SER A 30 21.83 -14.44 28.35
N SER A 31 22.86 -13.56 28.41
CA SER A 31 23.65 -13.18 27.22
C SER A 31 24.63 -14.28 26.80
N LEU A 32 24.95 -15.20 27.69
CA LEU A 32 25.93 -16.26 27.46
C LEU A 32 25.33 -17.56 26.91
N LYS A 33 24.00 -17.65 26.82
CA LYS A 33 23.30 -18.85 26.32
C LYS A 33 22.50 -18.52 25.09
N PRO A 34 22.69 -19.22 23.95
CA PRO A 34 21.87 -19.01 22.78
C PRO A 34 20.42 -19.40 23.09
N LEU A 35 19.48 -18.50 22.71
CA LEU A 35 18.07 -18.79 22.84
C LEU A 35 17.61 -19.81 21.80
N ASN A 36 16.70 -20.69 22.21
CA ASN A 36 15.97 -21.53 21.28
C ASN A 36 14.92 -20.66 20.57
N LYS A 37 15.20 -20.32 19.31
CA LYS A 37 14.36 -19.42 18.50
C LYS A 37 13.19 -20.13 17.79
N PHE A 38 13.08 -21.46 17.87
CA PHE A 38 12.17 -22.26 17.06
C PHE A 38 11.22 -23.15 17.87
N SER A 39 11.31 -23.12 19.18
CA SER A 39 10.38 -23.77 20.10
C SER A 39 10.26 -22.93 21.37
N ILE A 40 9.16 -23.12 22.10
CA ILE A 40 8.95 -22.46 23.39
C ILE A 40 10.04 -22.94 24.35
N PRO A 41 10.78 -22.01 25.02
CA PRO A 41 11.73 -22.38 26.09
C PRO A 41 10.99 -23.04 27.24
N GLU A 42 11.70 -23.97 27.94
CA GLU A 42 11.13 -24.63 29.10
C GLU A 42 11.00 -23.69 30.32
N ASN A 43 11.85 -22.68 30.40
CA ASN A 43 11.87 -21.73 31.51
C ASN A 43 11.55 -20.33 31.06
N GLU A 44 10.98 -19.53 31.95
CA GLU A 44 10.83 -18.09 31.76
C GLU A 44 12.20 -17.39 31.64
N SER A 45 12.19 -16.21 31.04
CA SER A 45 13.37 -15.37 30.85
C SER A 45 13.10 -13.96 31.38
N ASP A 46 14.17 -13.26 31.76
CA ASP A 46 14.06 -11.86 32.18
C ASP A 46 13.50 -10.96 31.04
N PRO A 47 12.47 -10.17 31.32
CA PRO A 47 11.83 -9.35 30.27
C PRO A 47 12.75 -8.29 29.67
N LYS A 48 13.70 -7.72 30.46
CA LYS A 48 14.63 -6.70 29.95
C LYS A 48 15.68 -7.33 29.04
N ALA A 49 16.16 -8.53 29.40
CA ALA A 49 17.09 -9.30 28.58
C ALA A 49 16.43 -9.67 27.25
N MET A 50 15.20 -10.17 27.28
CA MET A 50 14.44 -10.49 26.05
C MET A 50 14.19 -9.26 25.18
N TYR A 51 13.80 -8.15 25.79
CA TYR A 51 13.64 -6.89 25.06
C TYR A 51 14.93 -6.47 24.34
N ARG A 52 16.07 -6.54 25.02
CA ARG A 52 17.38 -6.18 24.47
C ARG A 52 17.76 -7.07 23.29
N ILE A 53 17.66 -8.39 23.46
CA ILE A 53 18.00 -9.37 22.42
C ILE A 53 17.14 -9.17 21.17
N ILE A 54 15.82 -8.96 21.33
CA ILE A 54 14.91 -8.73 20.21
C ILE A 54 15.23 -7.39 19.55
N LYS A 55 15.49 -6.34 20.32
CA LYS A 55 15.86 -5.03 19.81
C LYS A 55 17.15 -5.05 19.00
N ASP A 56 18.16 -5.82 19.47
CA ASP A 56 19.43 -5.99 18.77
C ASP A 56 19.22 -6.73 17.43
N GLU A 57 18.35 -7.74 17.40
CA GLU A 57 18.01 -8.43 16.16
C GLU A 57 17.30 -7.50 15.16
N LEU A 58 16.43 -6.60 15.62
CA LEU A 58 15.76 -5.59 14.78
C LEU A 58 16.72 -4.54 14.21
N MET A 59 17.92 -4.36 14.76
CA MET A 59 18.95 -3.49 14.18
C MET A 59 19.47 -3.98 12.83
N LEU A 60 19.21 -5.23 12.47
CA LEU A 60 19.52 -5.79 11.15
C LEU A 60 18.50 -5.38 10.06
N ASP A 61 17.37 -4.80 10.45
CA ASP A 61 16.41 -4.22 9.50
C ASP A 61 16.97 -2.95 8.87
N GLY A 62 16.46 -2.61 7.68
CA GLY A 62 16.84 -1.39 7.00
C GLY A 62 16.39 -0.13 7.73
N ASN A 63 17.18 0.94 7.61
CA ASN A 63 16.80 2.24 8.15
C ASN A 63 15.53 2.78 7.46
N SER A 64 14.51 3.09 8.24
CA SER A 64 13.22 3.58 7.74
C SER A 64 13.33 4.88 6.93
N ARG A 65 14.30 5.75 7.23
CA ARG A 65 14.52 7.00 6.48
C ARG A 65 15.15 6.77 5.11
N GLN A 66 15.97 5.72 4.97
CA GLN A 66 16.60 5.32 3.70
C GLN A 66 15.73 4.33 2.91
N ASN A 67 14.60 3.90 3.47
CA ASN A 67 13.64 3.05 2.79
C ASN A 67 12.72 3.89 1.89
N LEU A 68 13.09 4.03 0.62
CA LEU A 68 12.34 4.76 -0.40
C LEU A 68 11.44 3.85 -1.24
N ALA A 69 11.39 2.57 -0.89
CA ALA A 69 10.57 1.54 -1.54
C ALA A 69 9.13 1.48 -0.99
N THR A 70 8.96 1.70 0.32
CA THR A 70 7.67 1.53 0.98
C THR A 70 6.74 2.72 0.77
N PHE A 71 5.45 2.40 0.55
CA PHE A 71 4.37 3.40 0.53
C PHE A 71 3.94 3.81 1.94
N CYS A 72 4.18 2.95 2.93
CA CYS A 72 3.71 3.17 4.29
C CYS A 72 4.48 4.31 4.96
N GLN A 73 3.77 5.10 5.77
CA GLN A 73 4.38 6.16 6.56
C GLN A 73 5.33 5.57 7.59
N THR A 74 6.50 6.21 7.74
CA THR A 74 7.56 5.79 8.70
C THR A 74 7.93 6.88 9.69
N PHE A 75 7.36 8.08 9.55
CA PHE A 75 7.51 9.19 10.50
C PHE A 75 6.23 9.31 11.32
N ALA A 76 6.37 9.52 12.62
CA ALA A 76 5.28 9.81 13.54
C ALA A 76 5.73 10.87 14.54
N GLU A 77 4.82 11.76 14.94
CA GLU A 77 5.01 12.69 16.05
C GLU A 77 5.01 11.90 17.39
N ASP A 78 5.61 12.45 18.43
CA ASP A 78 5.70 11.80 19.76
C ASP A 78 4.32 11.51 20.35
N GLU A 79 3.32 12.34 20.06
CA GLU A 79 1.93 12.15 20.49
C GLU A 79 1.30 10.90 19.86
N ILE A 80 1.69 10.56 18.64
CA ILE A 80 1.25 9.32 17.99
C ILE A 80 1.77 8.08 18.75
N HIS A 81 3.04 8.13 19.17
CA HIS A 81 3.63 7.04 19.97
C HIS A 81 2.90 6.87 21.31
N LYS A 82 2.60 7.96 22.01
CA LYS A 82 1.83 7.95 23.25
C LYS A 82 0.41 7.41 23.05
N LEU A 83 -0.30 7.89 22.02
CA LEU A 83 -1.65 7.38 21.70
C LEU A 83 -1.65 5.90 21.34
N MET A 84 -0.62 5.41 20.63
CA MET A 84 -0.50 3.97 20.35
C MET A 84 -0.32 3.15 21.62
N ASP A 85 0.47 3.65 22.59
CA ASP A 85 0.67 3.01 23.89
C ASP A 85 -0.63 3.03 24.72
N ASP A 86 -1.31 4.17 24.78
CA ASP A 86 -2.62 4.33 25.46
C ASP A 86 -3.74 3.46 24.87
N CYS A 87 -3.57 2.96 23.64
CA CYS A 87 -4.58 2.21 22.91
C CYS A 87 -4.24 0.73 22.69
N LEU A 88 -3.28 0.16 23.42
CA LEU A 88 -2.88 -1.24 23.30
C LEU A 88 -4.03 -2.23 23.55
N ASP A 89 -4.99 -1.86 24.38
CA ASP A 89 -6.17 -2.63 24.76
C ASP A 89 -7.40 -2.42 23.86
N LYS A 90 -7.37 -1.43 22.93
CA LYS A 90 -8.55 -1.06 22.15
C LYS A 90 -8.78 -2.01 20.99
N ASN A 91 -9.88 -2.76 21.05
CA ASN A 91 -10.34 -3.66 19.99
C ASN A 91 -11.54 -3.04 19.25
N MET A 92 -11.44 -2.88 17.94
CA MET A 92 -12.48 -2.22 17.14
C MET A 92 -13.81 -2.94 17.06
N ILE A 93 -13.86 -4.25 17.35
CA ILE A 93 -15.11 -4.99 17.35
C ILE A 93 -15.89 -4.81 18.67
N ASP A 94 -15.21 -4.54 19.78
CA ASP A 94 -15.79 -4.45 21.11
C ASP A 94 -16.37 -3.03 21.31
N LYS A 95 -17.43 -2.71 20.57
CA LYS A 95 -18.02 -1.35 20.54
C LYS A 95 -18.76 -0.98 21.81
N ASP A 96 -19.21 -1.97 22.59
CA ASP A 96 -19.86 -1.77 23.86
C ASP A 96 -18.84 -1.43 24.96
N GLU A 97 -17.72 -2.11 24.97
CA GLU A 97 -16.60 -1.88 25.89
C GLU A 97 -15.83 -0.59 25.54
N TYR A 98 -15.68 -0.29 24.24
CA TYR A 98 -14.94 0.87 23.74
C TYR A 98 -15.81 1.81 22.88
N PRO A 99 -16.91 2.37 23.41
CA PRO A 99 -17.85 3.18 22.62
C PRO A 99 -17.24 4.44 22.06
N GLN A 100 -16.23 5.04 22.74
CA GLN A 100 -15.54 6.22 22.24
C GLN A 100 -14.60 5.88 21.06
N THR A 101 -13.98 4.72 21.06
CA THR A 101 -13.17 4.26 19.91
C THR A 101 -14.07 4.01 18.69
N ALA A 102 -15.26 3.43 18.90
CA ALA A 102 -16.26 3.26 17.85
C ALA A 102 -16.78 4.61 17.31
N GLU A 103 -17.01 5.57 18.20
CA GLU A 103 -17.42 6.94 17.82
C GLU A 103 -16.30 7.65 17.03
N ILE A 104 -15.03 7.48 17.39
CA ILE A 104 -13.88 8.00 16.65
C ILE A 104 -13.82 7.39 15.25
N GLU A 105 -14.04 6.08 15.09
CA GLU A 105 -14.17 5.44 13.78
C GLU A 105 -15.24 6.12 12.92
N SER A 106 -16.43 6.31 13.48
CA SER A 106 -17.56 6.98 12.81
C SER A 106 -17.17 8.40 12.35
N ARG A 107 -16.54 9.17 13.23
CA ARG A 107 -16.06 10.52 12.87
C ARG A 107 -15.03 10.51 11.76
N CYS A 108 -14.09 9.58 11.77
CA CYS A 108 -13.13 9.42 10.67
C CYS A 108 -13.83 9.11 9.35
N VAL A 109 -14.81 8.17 9.35
CA VAL A 109 -15.59 7.86 8.14
C VAL A 109 -16.29 9.11 7.60
N ASN A 110 -16.93 9.89 8.47
CA ASN A 110 -17.62 11.13 8.08
C ASN A 110 -16.65 12.17 7.50
N ILE A 111 -15.52 12.39 8.15
CA ILE A 111 -14.49 13.33 7.67
C ILE A 111 -13.96 12.91 6.30
N ILE A 112 -13.69 11.62 6.11
CA ILE A 112 -13.17 11.08 4.85
C ILE A 112 -14.25 11.14 3.75
N ALA A 113 -15.49 10.83 4.07
CA ALA A 113 -16.62 10.95 3.15
C ALA A 113 -16.82 12.39 2.66
N ASP A 114 -16.79 13.35 3.58
CA ASP A 114 -16.85 14.79 3.26
C ASP A 114 -15.64 15.23 2.41
N LEU A 115 -14.43 14.76 2.76
CA LEU A 115 -13.21 15.04 2.00
C LEU A 115 -13.31 14.58 0.53
N TRP A 116 -14.08 13.53 0.27
CA TRP A 116 -14.32 12.95 -1.07
C TRP A 116 -15.70 13.33 -1.65
N HIS A 117 -16.30 14.41 -1.15
CA HIS A 117 -17.56 15.00 -1.65
C HIS A 117 -18.76 14.04 -1.61
N ALA A 118 -18.77 13.06 -0.70
CA ALA A 118 -19.98 12.30 -0.42
C ALA A 118 -20.94 13.14 0.44
N LYS A 119 -22.25 12.89 0.31
CA LYS A 119 -23.23 13.49 1.21
C LYS A 119 -23.19 12.77 2.55
N PRO A 120 -22.94 13.46 3.67
CA PRO A 120 -22.73 12.82 4.97
C PRO A 120 -23.86 11.88 5.40
N GLU A 121 -25.13 12.26 5.17
CA GLU A 121 -26.29 11.46 5.56
C GLU A 121 -26.53 10.24 4.68
N GLU A 122 -25.93 10.22 3.49
CA GLU A 122 -26.08 9.13 2.52
C GLU A 122 -24.92 8.15 2.55
N ALA A 123 -23.75 8.60 2.98
CA ALA A 123 -22.52 7.80 2.95
C ALA A 123 -22.52 6.67 3.98
N ALA A 124 -21.78 5.61 3.69
CA ALA A 124 -21.43 4.54 4.62
C ALA A 124 -19.97 4.18 4.48
N GLY A 125 -19.33 3.70 5.54
CA GLY A 125 -17.93 3.29 5.49
C GLY A 125 -17.51 2.53 6.74
N THR A 126 -16.29 2.01 6.70
CA THR A 126 -15.65 1.34 7.84
C THR A 126 -14.14 1.45 7.76
N SER A 127 -13.50 1.37 8.93
CA SER A 127 -12.06 1.15 9.02
C SER A 127 -11.69 -0.28 8.62
N THR A 128 -10.47 -0.45 8.18
CA THR A 128 -9.87 -1.75 7.82
C THR A 128 -8.42 -1.80 8.28
N THR A 129 -7.80 -2.96 8.22
CA THR A 129 -6.37 -3.12 8.54
C THR A 129 -5.43 -2.60 7.44
N GLY A 130 -5.99 -2.07 6.36
CA GLY A 130 -5.29 -1.49 5.23
C GLY A 130 -6.12 -1.54 3.96
N SER A 131 -5.65 -0.90 2.88
CA SER A 131 -6.39 -0.84 1.62
C SER A 131 -6.66 -2.21 0.99
N SER A 132 -5.85 -3.23 1.25
CA SER A 132 -6.13 -4.57 0.70
C SER A 132 -7.47 -5.14 1.20
N GLU A 133 -7.78 -4.99 2.49
CA GLU A 133 -9.09 -5.35 3.04
C GLU A 133 -10.17 -4.41 2.50
N ALA A 134 -9.89 -3.11 2.45
CA ALA A 134 -10.82 -2.11 1.93
C ALA A 134 -11.20 -2.38 0.45
N CYS A 135 -10.25 -2.75 -0.41
CA CYS A 135 -10.48 -3.17 -1.79
C CYS A 135 -11.36 -4.43 -1.87
N MET A 136 -11.10 -5.42 -1.02
CA MET A 136 -11.92 -6.64 -0.97
C MET A 136 -13.37 -6.33 -0.60
N LEU A 137 -13.61 -5.45 0.39
CA LEU A 137 -14.95 -5.01 0.77
C LEU A 137 -15.64 -4.27 -0.38
N GLY A 138 -14.95 -3.36 -1.05
CA GLY A 138 -15.45 -2.66 -2.24
C GLY A 138 -15.80 -3.62 -3.38
N GLY A 139 -14.92 -4.58 -3.66
CA GLY A 139 -15.12 -5.61 -4.68
C GLY A 139 -16.30 -6.53 -4.36
N MET A 140 -16.45 -6.96 -3.10
CA MET A 140 -17.59 -7.76 -2.66
C MET A 140 -18.91 -7.00 -2.84
N ALA A 141 -18.96 -5.74 -2.45
CA ALA A 141 -20.16 -4.91 -2.64
C ALA A 141 -20.55 -4.81 -4.12
N MET A 142 -19.57 -4.60 -5.02
CA MET A 142 -19.82 -4.60 -6.46
C MET A 142 -20.37 -5.95 -6.94
N LYS A 143 -19.77 -7.07 -6.54
CA LYS A 143 -20.21 -8.42 -6.92
C LYS A 143 -21.64 -8.71 -6.46
N TRP A 144 -21.98 -8.40 -5.19
CA TRP A 144 -23.32 -8.62 -4.65
C TRP A 144 -24.38 -7.73 -5.28
N ARG A 145 -24.07 -6.46 -5.58
CA ARG A 145 -25.00 -5.57 -6.33
C ARG A 145 -25.28 -6.13 -7.72
N TRP A 146 -24.23 -6.50 -8.48
CA TRP A 146 -24.38 -7.12 -9.79
C TRP A 146 -25.20 -8.40 -9.70
N ARG A 147 -24.87 -9.30 -8.75
CA ARG A 147 -25.61 -10.55 -8.52
C ARG A 147 -27.09 -10.28 -8.25
N LYS A 148 -27.42 -9.37 -7.35
CA LYS A 148 -28.79 -9.00 -7.01
C LYS A 148 -29.57 -8.50 -8.22
N ALA A 149 -28.98 -7.60 -9.02
CA ALA A 149 -29.59 -7.09 -10.24
C ALA A 149 -29.86 -8.19 -11.27
N ARG A 150 -28.88 -9.09 -11.50
CA ARG A 150 -29.03 -10.20 -12.44
C ARG A 150 -30.11 -11.22 -12.01
N LEU A 151 -30.14 -11.55 -10.73
CA LEU A 151 -31.18 -12.47 -10.18
C LEU A 151 -32.58 -11.88 -10.31
N ALA A 152 -32.74 -10.57 -10.08
CA ALA A 152 -34.03 -9.89 -10.26
C ALA A 152 -34.53 -9.92 -11.71
N GLU A 153 -33.62 -10.05 -12.68
CA GLU A 153 -33.93 -10.20 -14.11
C GLU A 153 -33.99 -11.66 -14.56
N GLY A 154 -33.84 -12.65 -13.64
CA GLY A 154 -33.81 -14.07 -13.98
C GLY A 154 -32.58 -14.50 -14.79
N LYS A 155 -31.49 -13.74 -14.75
CA LYS A 155 -30.24 -14.01 -15.50
C LYS A 155 -29.23 -14.79 -14.66
N SER A 156 -28.33 -15.54 -15.32
CA SER A 156 -27.23 -16.25 -14.67
C SER A 156 -26.25 -15.31 -13.95
N VAL A 157 -25.65 -15.80 -12.88
CA VAL A 157 -24.65 -15.12 -12.05
C VAL A 157 -23.31 -15.87 -11.97
N ASP A 158 -23.06 -16.78 -12.92
CA ASP A 158 -21.99 -17.79 -12.81
C ASP A 158 -20.61 -17.29 -13.26
N LYS A 159 -20.53 -16.21 -14.02
CA LYS A 159 -19.27 -15.73 -14.62
C LYS A 159 -19.05 -14.23 -14.39
N PRO A 160 -18.96 -13.80 -13.13
CA PRO A 160 -18.65 -12.40 -12.84
C PRO A 160 -17.23 -12.05 -13.31
N ASN A 161 -17.06 -10.88 -13.91
CA ASN A 161 -15.75 -10.34 -14.24
C ASN A 161 -15.56 -8.93 -13.70
N LEU A 162 -14.29 -8.56 -13.50
CA LEU A 162 -13.86 -7.26 -13.03
C LEU A 162 -12.85 -6.68 -14.03
N VAL A 163 -13.09 -5.46 -14.49
CA VAL A 163 -12.16 -4.76 -15.40
C VAL A 163 -11.28 -3.81 -14.60
N CYS A 164 -9.98 -3.78 -14.88
CA CYS A 164 -9.03 -2.89 -14.20
C CYS A 164 -7.82 -2.58 -15.10
N GLY A 165 -7.08 -1.53 -14.76
CA GLY A 165 -5.74 -1.28 -15.27
C GLY A 165 -4.69 -2.13 -14.56
N PRO A 166 -3.40 -1.75 -14.64
CA PRO A 166 -2.33 -2.40 -13.88
C PRO A 166 -2.53 -2.18 -12.37
N VAL A 167 -2.97 -3.21 -11.67
CA VAL A 167 -3.39 -3.13 -10.25
C VAL A 167 -2.38 -3.77 -9.30
N GLN A 168 -2.50 -3.42 -8.03
CA GLN A 168 -1.79 -4.08 -6.95
C GLN A 168 -2.35 -5.48 -6.72
N VAL A 169 -1.52 -6.39 -6.21
CA VAL A 169 -1.85 -7.83 -6.02
C VAL A 169 -3.12 -8.09 -5.19
N CYS A 170 -3.62 -7.11 -4.41
CA CYS A 170 -4.87 -7.26 -3.67
C CYS A 170 -6.06 -7.56 -4.59
N TRP A 171 -6.09 -6.99 -5.81
CA TRP A 171 -7.15 -7.24 -6.79
C TRP A 171 -7.03 -8.61 -7.44
N HIS A 172 -5.80 -9.10 -7.68
CA HIS A 172 -5.57 -10.50 -8.08
C HIS A 172 -6.05 -11.49 -7.01
N LYS A 173 -5.81 -11.15 -5.71
CA LYS A 173 -6.33 -11.94 -4.59
C LYS A 173 -7.84 -11.88 -4.51
N PHE A 174 -8.44 -10.69 -4.65
CA PHE A 174 -9.90 -10.55 -4.71
C PHE A 174 -10.49 -11.46 -5.78
N ALA A 175 -10.00 -11.35 -7.02
CA ALA A 175 -10.48 -12.14 -8.14
C ALA A 175 -10.42 -13.64 -7.86
N ARG A 176 -9.29 -14.12 -7.32
CA ARG A 176 -9.09 -15.54 -7.01
C ARG A 176 -9.94 -16.02 -5.83
N TYR A 177 -10.02 -15.23 -4.75
CA TYR A 177 -10.73 -15.66 -3.53
C TYR A 177 -12.26 -15.65 -3.71
N TRP A 178 -12.77 -14.75 -4.53
CA TRP A 178 -14.21 -14.57 -4.75
C TRP A 178 -14.69 -15.12 -6.09
N ASP A 179 -13.85 -15.88 -6.79
CA ASP A 179 -14.18 -16.50 -8.10
C ASP A 179 -14.73 -15.47 -9.10
N VAL A 180 -13.92 -14.45 -9.38
CA VAL A 180 -14.19 -13.37 -10.33
C VAL A 180 -13.11 -13.39 -11.41
N GLU A 181 -13.48 -13.39 -12.68
CA GLU A 181 -12.53 -13.22 -13.79
C GLU A 181 -11.93 -11.83 -13.75
N LEU A 182 -10.60 -11.70 -13.65
CA LEU A 182 -9.91 -10.42 -13.72
C LEU A 182 -9.53 -10.11 -15.16
N ARG A 183 -10.10 -9.05 -15.71
CA ARG A 183 -9.82 -8.53 -17.06
C ARG A 183 -8.89 -7.34 -16.96
N GLU A 184 -7.63 -7.60 -16.71
CA GLU A 184 -6.58 -6.59 -16.58
C GLU A 184 -6.21 -6.02 -17.95
N ILE A 185 -6.11 -4.69 -18.04
CA ILE A 185 -5.62 -3.98 -19.21
C ILE A 185 -4.10 -3.93 -19.13
N PRO A 186 -3.37 -4.59 -20.05
CA PRO A 186 -1.92 -4.58 -20.02
C PRO A 186 -1.36 -3.20 -20.33
N MET A 187 -0.14 -2.93 -19.89
CA MET A 187 0.64 -1.78 -20.37
C MET A 187 0.92 -1.95 -21.87
N ASP A 188 1.24 -0.84 -22.57
CA ASP A 188 1.50 -0.89 -24.00
C ASP A 188 2.48 0.22 -24.40
N GLY A 189 3.71 -0.16 -24.74
CA GLY A 189 4.77 0.79 -25.07
C GLY A 189 5.04 1.76 -23.91
N ASP A 190 4.75 3.05 -24.14
CA ASP A 190 4.88 4.10 -23.11
C ASP A 190 3.56 4.43 -22.42
N ARG A 191 2.49 3.66 -22.65
CA ARG A 191 1.23 3.75 -21.93
C ARG A 191 1.27 2.82 -20.70
N TYR A 192 1.39 3.40 -19.54
CA TYR A 192 1.52 2.68 -18.27
C TYR A 192 0.21 2.61 -17.47
N ILE A 193 -0.83 3.33 -17.87
CA ILE A 193 -2.16 3.38 -17.25
C ILE A 193 -3.23 2.90 -18.23
N SER A 194 -4.44 2.61 -17.73
CA SER A 194 -5.57 2.27 -18.59
C SER A 194 -6.06 3.48 -19.42
N ASN A 195 -6.95 3.24 -20.36
CA ASN A 195 -7.68 4.26 -21.09
C ASN A 195 -9.14 3.83 -21.28
N PRO A 196 -10.06 4.78 -21.59
CA PRO A 196 -11.49 4.48 -21.74
C PRO A 196 -11.78 3.40 -22.79
N GLU A 197 -11.10 3.42 -23.93
CA GLU A 197 -11.33 2.49 -25.02
C GLU A 197 -11.03 1.04 -24.60
N GLU A 198 -9.89 0.80 -23.95
CA GLU A 198 -9.50 -0.52 -23.48
C GLU A 198 -10.39 -1.02 -22.34
N VAL A 199 -10.90 -0.11 -21.48
CA VAL A 199 -11.90 -0.46 -20.46
C VAL A 199 -13.18 -0.95 -21.13
N LEU A 200 -13.75 -0.19 -22.07
CA LEU A 200 -15.01 -0.55 -22.72
C LEU A 200 -14.92 -1.85 -23.52
N LYS A 201 -13.81 -2.13 -24.18
CA LYS A 201 -13.58 -3.41 -24.91
C LYS A 201 -13.68 -4.65 -24.01
N ARG A 202 -13.47 -4.52 -22.71
CA ARG A 202 -13.49 -5.61 -21.74
C ARG A 202 -14.76 -5.70 -20.91
N CYS A 203 -15.64 -4.71 -21.04
CA CYS A 203 -16.93 -4.67 -20.36
C CYS A 203 -17.99 -5.50 -21.09
N ASP A 204 -18.78 -6.25 -20.33
CA ASP A 204 -19.95 -6.99 -20.80
C ASP A 204 -21.04 -7.05 -19.71
N GLU A 205 -22.09 -7.82 -19.91
CA GLU A 205 -23.20 -8.00 -18.96
C GLU A 205 -22.78 -8.73 -17.67
N ASN A 206 -21.62 -9.37 -17.65
CA ASN A 206 -21.07 -10.06 -16.49
C ASN A 206 -20.08 -9.19 -15.70
N THR A 207 -19.84 -7.96 -16.16
CA THR A 207 -18.92 -7.03 -15.48
C THR A 207 -19.55 -6.49 -14.22
N ILE A 208 -18.96 -6.84 -13.06
CA ILE A 208 -19.43 -6.39 -11.75
C ILE A 208 -19.07 -4.92 -11.48
N GLY A 209 -18.04 -4.43 -12.14
CA GLY A 209 -17.54 -3.06 -12.02
C GLY A 209 -16.18 -2.86 -12.67
N VAL A 210 -15.73 -1.62 -12.66
CA VAL A 210 -14.40 -1.21 -13.11
C VAL A 210 -13.61 -0.69 -11.90
N VAL A 211 -12.37 -1.13 -11.74
CA VAL A 211 -11.44 -0.58 -10.74
C VAL A 211 -10.52 0.40 -11.41
N MET A 212 -10.51 1.63 -10.88
CA MET A 212 -9.61 2.69 -11.31
C MET A 212 -8.68 3.06 -10.17
N THR A 213 -7.37 3.05 -10.41
CA THR A 213 -6.37 3.28 -9.37
C THR A 213 -5.90 4.74 -9.34
N LEU A 214 -6.08 5.40 -8.20
CA LEU A 214 -5.57 6.75 -7.96
C LEU A 214 -4.15 6.67 -7.40
N GLY A 215 -3.17 6.43 -8.28
CA GLY A 215 -1.77 6.21 -7.95
C GLY A 215 -1.35 4.75 -8.10
N ILE A 216 -1.12 4.29 -9.34
CA ILE A 216 -0.73 2.91 -9.62
C ILE A 216 0.63 2.58 -8.97
N THR A 217 0.75 1.35 -8.50
CA THR A 217 1.93 0.90 -7.74
C THR A 217 3.22 0.98 -8.57
N PHE A 218 3.13 0.75 -9.87
CA PHE A 218 4.30 0.61 -10.73
C PHE A 218 4.97 1.94 -11.07
N THR A 219 4.19 2.97 -11.41
CA THR A 219 4.73 4.27 -11.86
C THR A 219 4.36 5.43 -10.94
N GLY A 220 3.30 5.30 -10.15
CA GLY A 220 2.77 6.36 -9.30
C GLY A 220 1.69 7.22 -9.98
N GLN A 221 1.41 7.01 -11.25
CA GLN A 221 0.47 7.82 -12.04
C GLN A 221 -1.00 7.56 -11.64
N TYR A 222 -1.86 8.56 -11.83
CA TYR A 222 -3.32 8.44 -11.69
C TYR A 222 -3.93 7.89 -12.98
N GLU A 223 -4.87 6.97 -12.85
CA GLU A 223 -5.68 6.53 -13.97
C GLU A 223 -6.74 7.59 -14.34
N PRO A 224 -7.21 7.63 -15.61
CA PRO A 224 -8.14 8.66 -16.11
C PRO A 224 -9.59 8.38 -15.67
N ILE A 225 -9.88 8.53 -14.36
CA ILE A 225 -11.15 8.16 -13.73
C ILE A 225 -12.33 8.90 -14.33
N LYS A 226 -12.20 10.22 -14.55
CA LYS A 226 -13.23 11.06 -15.14
C LYS A 226 -13.60 10.61 -16.54
N GLU A 227 -12.60 10.39 -17.38
CA GLU A 227 -12.75 10.00 -18.77
C GLU A 227 -13.42 8.62 -18.90
N VAL A 228 -13.02 7.69 -18.03
CA VAL A 228 -13.62 6.36 -17.96
C VAL A 228 -15.06 6.43 -17.44
N ALA A 229 -15.36 7.27 -16.44
CA ALA A 229 -16.72 7.47 -15.96
C ALA A 229 -17.64 7.96 -17.08
N HIS A 230 -17.24 8.97 -17.82
CA HIS A 230 -18.01 9.49 -18.97
C HIS A 230 -18.16 8.46 -20.08
N ALA A 231 -17.11 7.67 -20.37
CA ALA A 231 -17.19 6.62 -21.38
C ALA A 231 -18.18 5.52 -20.99
N LEU A 232 -18.22 5.15 -19.72
CA LEU A 232 -19.20 4.20 -19.17
C LEU A 232 -20.63 4.77 -19.17
N ASP A 233 -20.82 6.08 -19.00
CA ASP A 233 -22.13 6.73 -19.14
C ASP A 233 -22.67 6.62 -20.57
N GLU A 234 -21.81 6.83 -21.57
CA GLU A 234 -22.17 6.67 -22.98
C GLU A 234 -22.36 5.18 -23.35
N TYR A 235 -21.60 4.28 -22.72
CA TYR A 235 -21.76 2.84 -22.91
C TYR A 235 -23.11 2.35 -22.37
N GLU A 236 -23.53 2.81 -21.19
CA GLU A 236 -24.84 2.50 -20.60
C GLU A 236 -26.00 2.96 -21.48
N LYS A 237 -25.93 4.18 -22.05
CA LYS A 237 -26.94 4.67 -22.98
C LYS A 237 -27.12 3.77 -24.21
N LYS A 238 -26.04 3.13 -24.68
CA LYS A 238 -26.04 2.26 -25.85
C LYS A 238 -26.46 0.83 -25.56
N THR A 239 -26.09 0.32 -24.39
CA THR A 239 -26.20 -1.12 -24.03
C THR A 239 -27.21 -1.42 -22.93
N GLY A 240 -27.60 -0.41 -22.15
CA GLY A 240 -28.39 -0.57 -20.93
C GLY A 240 -27.59 -1.12 -19.73
N LEU A 241 -26.29 -1.34 -19.86
CA LEU A 241 -25.45 -1.91 -18.80
C LEU A 241 -24.93 -0.83 -17.86
N ASN A 242 -25.41 -0.82 -16.63
CA ASN A 242 -24.96 0.08 -15.56
C ASN A 242 -23.75 -0.51 -14.82
N ILE A 243 -22.54 -0.16 -15.26
CA ILE A 243 -21.29 -0.66 -14.70
C ILE A 243 -20.71 0.41 -13.75
N PRO A 244 -20.57 0.11 -12.44
CA PRO A 244 -20.03 1.05 -11.45
C PRO A 244 -18.50 1.14 -11.50
N ILE A 245 -17.97 2.22 -10.92
CA ILE A 245 -16.53 2.36 -10.64
C ILE A 245 -16.28 2.24 -9.15
N HIS A 246 -15.26 1.45 -8.80
CA HIS A 246 -14.56 1.53 -7.51
C HIS A 246 -13.23 2.24 -7.71
N VAL A 247 -12.93 3.25 -6.90
CA VAL A 247 -11.63 3.92 -6.93
C VAL A 247 -10.72 3.32 -5.86
N ASP A 248 -9.65 2.68 -6.31
CA ASP A 248 -8.54 2.30 -5.43
C ASP A 248 -7.65 3.53 -5.20
N GLY A 249 -8.01 4.28 -4.18
CA GLY A 249 -7.29 5.46 -3.71
C GLY A 249 -6.25 5.13 -2.62
N ALA A 250 -5.71 3.90 -2.61
CA ALA A 250 -4.78 3.44 -1.57
C ALA A 250 -3.69 4.45 -1.24
N SER A 251 -3.18 5.14 -2.24
CA SER A 251 -2.19 6.22 -2.07
C SER A 251 -2.80 7.59 -2.31
N GLY A 252 -3.53 7.77 -3.43
CA GLY A 252 -4.01 9.06 -3.90
C GLY A 252 -5.18 9.64 -3.09
N GLY A 253 -5.94 8.81 -2.36
CA GLY A 253 -7.11 9.26 -1.60
C GLY A 253 -6.84 10.31 -0.52
N PHE A 254 -5.61 10.36 0.02
CA PHE A 254 -5.13 11.41 0.93
C PHE A 254 -4.13 12.37 0.27
N LEU A 255 -4.04 12.39 -1.05
CA LEU A 255 -3.19 13.31 -1.82
C LEU A 255 -4.00 14.23 -2.72
N ALA A 256 -4.84 13.68 -3.58
CA ALA A 256 -5.60 14.44 -4.56
C ALA A 256 -6.47 15.54 -3.93
N PRO A 257 -7.19 15.34 -2.81
CA PRO A 257 -7.99 16.40 -2.19
C PRO A 257 -7.20 17.61 -1.72
N PHE A 258 -5.90 17.45 -1.47
CA PHE A 258 -5.04 18.51 -0.94
C PHE A 258 -4.12 19.13 -2.00
N CYS A 259 -3.72 18.37 -3.01
CA CYS A 259 -2.70 18.77 -3.98
C CYS A 259 -3.23 18.94 -5.41
N ALA A 260 -4.37 18.36 -5.71
CA ALA A 260 -5.06 18.46 -7.01
C ALA A 260 -6.59 18.59 -6.81
N PRO A 261 -7.08 19.62 -6.09
CA PRO A 261 -8.50 19.75 -5.71
C PRO A 261 -9.45 19.86 -6.91
N ASP A 262 -8.95 20.27 -8.07
CA ASP A 262 -9.74 20.37 -9.31
C ASP A 262 -9.82 19.04 -10.08
N LEU A 263 -9.11 18.00 -9.64
CA LEU A 263 -9.16 16.68 -10.27
C LEU A 263 -10.48 15.98 -9.93
N LEU A 264 -11.26 15.64 -10.93
CA LEU A 264 -12.51 14.88 -10.74
C LEU A 264 -12.20 13.37 -10.74
N TRP A 265 -12.34 12.73 -9.57
CA TRP A 265 -12.02 11.31 -9.37
C TRP A 265 -12.91 10.63 -8.33
N ASP A 266 -13.60 11.38 -7.49
CA ASP A 266 -14.34 10.94 -6.31
C ASP A 266 -15.86 10.90 -6.51
N PHE A 267 -16.63 11.01 -5.43
CA PHE A 267 -18.10 10.94 -5.46
C PHE A 267 -18.80 12.09 -6.18
N GLN A 268 -18.06 13.10 -6.66
CA GLN A 268 -18.57 14.07 -7.62
C GLN A 268 -18.91 13.41 -8.98
N LEU A 269 -18.34 12.24 -9.26
CA LEU A 269 -18.68 11.40 -10.40
C LEU A 269 -19.73 10.37 -9.97
N PRO A 270 -20.99 10.47 -10.43
CA PRO A 270 -22.08 9.59 -9.99
C PRO A 270 -21.82 8.10 -10.20
N ARG A 271 -20.91 7.76 -11.11
CA ARG A 271 -20.51 6.37 -11.41
C ARG A 271 -19.55 5.79 -10.39
N VAL A 272 -18.85 6.61 -9.65
CA VAL A 272 -18.00 6.18 -8.52
C VAL A 272 -18.92 5.81 -7.35
N LYS A 273 -18.96 4.53 -7.00
CA LYS A 273 -19.84 3.99 -5.94
C LYS A 273 -19.12 3.73 -4.64
N SER A 274 -17.84 3.43 -4.71
CA SER A 274 -17.00 3.21 -3.53
C SER A 274 -15.56 3.64 -3.77
N ILE A 275 -14.90 4.02 -2.69
CA ILE A 275 -13.49 4.42 -2.68
C ILE A 275 -12.80 3.71 -1.52
N SER A 276 -11.64 3.12 -1.77
CA SER A 276 -10.76 2.57 -0.74
C SER A 276 -9.49 3.39 -0.59
N THR A 277 -8.92 3.45 0.61
CA THR A 277 -7.63 4.11 0.85
C THR A 277 -6.85 3.47 1.98
N SER A 278 -5.53 3.70 2.01
CA SER A 278 -4.67 3.37 3.15
C SER A 278 -4.44 4.60 4.01
N GLY A 279 -4.99 4.61 5.22
CA GLY A 279 -4.68 5.64 6.21
C GLY A 279 -3.19 5.64 6.60
N HIS A 280 -2.56 4.47 6.59
CA HIS A 280 -1.15 4.29 6.94
C HIS A 280 -0.15 4.63 5.83
N LYS A 281 -0.61 5.16 4.68
CA LYS A 281 0.25 5.73 3.63
C LYS A 281 0.24 7.25 3.77
N PHE A 282 -0.38 7.94 2.84
CA PHE A 282 -0.46 9.41 2.86
C PHE A 282 -1.55 9.97 3.79
N GLY A 283 -2.34 9.10 4.44
CA GLY A 283 -3.18 9.47 5.59
C GLY A 283 -2.38 9.67 6.89
N LEU A 284 -1.08 9.33 6.90
CA LEU A 284 -0.11 9.56 7.97
C LEU A 284 -0.37 8.78 9.27
N ALA A 285 -1.32 7.83 9.27
CA ALA A 285 -1.56 6.96 10.41
C ALA A 285 -0.47 5.87 10.53
N PRO A 286 -0.27 5.29 11.72
CA PRO A 286 0.56 4.09 11.87
C PRO A 286 0.10 2.93 11.01
N LEU A 287 1.04 2.03 10.66
CA LEU A 287 0.76 0.85 9.84
C LEU A 287 -0.38 0.01 10.43
N GLY A 288 -1.30 -0.44 9.58
CA GLY A 288 -2.48 -1.21 10.00
C GLY A 288 -3.79 -0.41 9.95
N CYS A 289 -3.85 0.68 9.16
CA CYS A 289 -5.03 1.52 9.00
C CYS A 289 -5.41 1.67 7.52
N GLY A 290 -6.66 1.40 7.20
CA GLY A 290 -7.27 1.65 5.90
C GLY A 290 -8.75 2.00 6.04
N TRP A 291 -9.34 2.47 4.96
CA TRP A 291 -10.73 2.93 4.92
C TRP A 291 -11.39 2.51 3.62
N VAL A 292 -12.66 2.16 3.70
CA VAL A 292 -13.55 2.05 2.55
C VAL A 292 -14.81 2.86 2.81
N VAL A 293 -15.22 3.64 1.80
CA VAL A 293 -16.41 4.49 1.86
C VAL A 293 -17.25 4.25 0.61
N TRP A 294 -18.56 4.14 0.79
CA TRP A 294 -19.57 4.18 -0.26
C TRP A 294 -20.22 5.57 -0.24
N GLY A 295 -20.33 6.20 -1.39
CA GLY A 295 -20.95 7.52 -1.52
C GLY A 295 -22.44 7.52 -1.17
N ASN A 296 -23.07 6.36 -1.32
CA ASN A 296 -24.45 6.13 -0.86
C ASN A 296 -24.53 4.76 -0.19
N LYS A 297 -25.15 4.70 1.00
CA LYS A 297 -25.36 3.43 1.77
C LYS A 297 -26.12 2.37 0.97
N LYS A 298 -26.94 2.76 -0.02
CA LYS A 298 -27.61 1.82 -0.93
C LYS A 298 -26.63 1.05 -1.84
N ASP A 299 -25.41 1.57 -2.00
CA ASP A 299 -24.36 0.92 -2.77
C ASP A 299 -23.66 -0.20 -1.97
N LEU A 300 -23.87 -0.27 -0.66
CA LEU A 300 -23.46 -1.37 0.22
C LEU A 300 -24.63 -2.34 0.42
N PRO A 301 -24.60 -3.56 -0.14
CA PRO A 301 -25.65 -4.55 0.04
C PRO A 301 -25.84 -4.95 1.50
N GLU A 302 -27.10 -4.95 1.99
CA GLU A 302 -27.43 -5.30 3.36
C GLU A 302 -27.05 -6.75 3.71
N GLU A 303 -27.06 -7.64 2.72
CA GLU A 303 -26.69 -9.05 2.87
C GLU A 303 -25.22 -9.26 3.28
N LEU A 304 -24.38 -8.24 3.14
CA LEU A 304 -22.97 -8.25 3.56
C LEU A 304 -22.77 -7.71 4.97
N ILE A 305 -23.82 -7.16 5.60
CA ILE A 305 -23.76 -6.62 6.96
C ILE A 305 -24.18 -7.71 7.94
N PHE A 306 -23.25 -8.12 8.79
CA PHE A 306 -23.51 -9.12 9.83
C PHE A 306 -23.79 -8.44 11.16
N ASN A 307 -24.83 -8.92 11.87
CA ASN A 307 -25.17 -8.42 13.20
C ASN A 307 -24.63 -9.38 14.26
N VAL A 308 -23.81 -8.87 15.14
CA VAL A 308 -23.22 -9.61 16.27
C VAL A 308 -23.93 -9.15 17.54
N ASN A 309 -24.43 -10.08 18.36
CA ASN A 309 -25.22 -9.76 19.56
C ASN A 309 -24.63 -10.33 20.87
N TYR A 310 -23.56 -11.11 20.82
CA TYR A 310 -22.96 -11.75 21.99
C TYR A 310 -21.82 -10.93 22.65
N LEU A 311 -21.59 -9.71 22.13
CA LEU A 311 -20.64 -8.73 22.69
C LEU A 311 -21.36 -7.56 23.39
N GLY A 312 -22.51 -7.78 24.02
CA GLY A 312 -23.22 -6.78 24.82
C GLY A 312 -24.28 -5.95 24.09
N GLY A 313 -24.39 -6.01 22.77
CA GLY A 313 -25.39 -5.26 21.98
C GLY A 313 -25.53 -5.78 20.56
N ASN A 314 -26.43 -5.19 19.77
CA ASN A 314 -26.54 -5.50 18.35
C ASN A 314 -25.55 -4.66 17.55
N MET A 315 -24.45 -5.28 17.11
CA MET A 315 -23.33 -4.60 16.45
C MET A 315 -23.27 -5.01 14.98
N PRO A 316 -23.61 -4.10 14.07
CA PRO A 316 -23.40 -4.34 12.64
C PRO A 316 -21.91 -4.30 12.32
N THR A 317 -21.43 -5.31 11.58
CA THR A 317 -20.04 -5.37 11.07
C THR A 317 -20.04 -5.83 9.63
N PHE A 318 -19.14 -5.27 8.85
CA PHE A 318 -18.85 -5.67 7.47
C PHE A 318 -17.36 -5.98 7.26
N ALA A 319 -16.49 -5.61 8.19
CA ALA A 319 -15.06 -5.89 8.12
C ALA A 319 -14.79 -7.40 7.99
N ILE A 320 -13.77 -7.76 7.19
CA ILE A 320 -13.33 -9.17 7.06
C ILE A 320 -12.72 -9.66 8.37
N ASN A 321 -11.91 -8.80 9.01
CA ASN A 321 -11.29 -9.10 10.29
C ASN A 321 -12.27 -8.79 11.43
N PHE A 322 -12.40 -9.70 12.39
CA PHE A 322 -13.21 -9.52 13.58
C PHE A 322 -12.48 -8.64 14.59
N SER A 323 -11.62 -9.21 15.42
CA SER A 323 -10.75 -8.45 16.32
C SER A 323 -9.65 -7.74 15.53
N ARG A 324 -9.50 -6.43 15.74
CA ARG A 324 -8.47 -5.61 15.12
C ARG A 324 -8.11 -4.42 16.01
N PRO A 325 -6.86 -3.92 15.94
CA PRO A 325 -6.39 -2.86 16.83
C PRO A 325 -7.07 -1.53 16.54
N GLY A 326 -7.44 -0.81 17.60
CA GLY A 326 -8.09 0.51 17.56
C GLY A 326 -7.10 1.68 17.55
N GLY A 327 -5.88 1.49 18.03
CA GLY A 327 -4.90 2.58 18.18
C GLY A 327 -4.61 3.31 16.87
N GLN A 328 -4.52 2.59 15.74
CA GLN A 328 -4.29 3.18 14.43
C GLN A 328 -5.45 4.10 13.99
N ILE A 329 -6.66 3.77 14.38
CA ILE A 329 -7.86 4.57 14.06
C ILE A 329 -7.87 5.84 14.89
N VAL A 330 -7.53 5.74 16.18
CA VAL A 330 -7.35 6.91 17.05
C VAL A 330 -6.26 7.83 16.53
N CYS A 331 -5.12 7.28 16.10
CA CYS A 331 -4.03 8.05 15.49
C CYS A 331 -4.41 8.69 14.14
N GLN A 332 -5.25 8.00 13.33
CA GLN A 332 -5.78 8.63 12.12
C GLN A 332 -6.64 9.85 12.47
N TYR A 333 -7.52 9.73 13.47
CA TYR A 333 -8.34 10.83 13.94
C TYR A 333 -7.50 12.00 14.47
N TYR A 334 -6.47 11.69 15.27
CA TYR A 334 -5.50 12.69 15.72
C TYR A 334 -4.91 13.46 14.54
N ASN A 335 -4.39 12.77 13.52
CA ASN A 335 -3.81 13.43 12.35
C ASN A 335 -4.83 14.29 11.60
N LEU A 336 -6.07 13.81 11.43
CA LEU A 336 -7.13 14.58 10.77
C LEU A 336 -7.42 15.89 11.50
N LEU A 337 -7.49 15.87 12.84
CA LEU A 337 -7.73 17.07 13.65
C LEU A 337 -6.49 17.95 13.80
N ARG A 338 -5.31 17.32 14.05
CA ARG A 338 -4.04 18.02 14.30
C ARG A 338 -3.58 18.80 13.08
N LEU A 339 -3.64 18.20 11.91
CA LEU A 339 -3.18 18.80 10.68
C LEU A 339 -4.27 19.66 10.02
N GLY A 340 -5.49 19.18 10.02
CA GLY A 340 -6.57 19.79 9.24
C GLY A 340 -6.21 19.88 7.75
N ARG A 341 -6.98 20.58 6.97
CA ARG A 341 -6.74 20.76 5.52
C ARG A 341 -5.42 21.48 5.24
N GLU A 342 -5.11 22.49 6.03
CA GLU A 342 -3.88 23.29 5.85
C GLU A 342 -2.62 22.45 6.10
N GLY A 343 -2.56 21.72 7.21
CA GLY A 343 -1.42 20.88 7.57
C GLY A 343 -1.21 19.74 6.58
N TYR A 344 -2.27 19.00 6.20
CA TYR A 344 -2.17 17.98 5.15
C TYR A 344 -1.67 18.59 3.84
N THR A 345 -2.20 19.74 3.43
CA THR A 345 -1.76 20.42 2.19
C THR A 345 -0.26 20.75 2.25
N LYS A 346 0.22 21.27 3.37
CA LYS A 346 1.66 21.61 3.55
C LYS A 346 2.54 20.36 3.48
N VAL A 347 2.17 19.32 4.21
CA VAL A 347 2.93 18.06 4.25
C VAL A 347 2.98 17.42 2.87
N GLN A 348 1.83 17.26 2.21
CA GLN A 348 1.77 16.57 0.92
C GLN A 348 2.44 17.38 -0.20
N LYS A 349 2.25 18.71 -0.26
CA LYS A 349 2.98 19.57 -1.21
C LYS A 349 4.49 19.50 -1.00
N GLY A 350 4.96 19.46 0.25
CA GLY A 350 6.37 19.25 0.56
C GLY A 350 6.92 17.97 -0.05
N CYS A 351 6.17 16.86 0.02
CA CYS A 351 6.57 15.60 -0.60
C CYS A 351 6.72 15.72 -2.14
N TYR A 352 5.80 16.41 -2.81
CA TYR A 352 5.89 16.66 -4.25
C TYR A 352 7.08 17.55 -4.64
N GLU A 353 7.37 18.59 -3.86
CA GLU A 353 8.51 19.48 -4.13
C GLU A 353 9.84 18.73 -3.99
N VAL A 354 9.99 17.89 -2.97
CA VAL A 354 11.15 16.99 -2.82
C VAL A 354 11.25 16.04 -4.00
N GLY A 355 10.11 15.50 -4.48
CA GLY A 355 10.07 14.63 -5.66
C GLY A 355 10.52 15.33 -6.94
N LYS A 356 10.04 16.54 -7.19
CA LYS A 356 10.46 17.34 -8.35
C LYS A 356 11.96 17.69 -8.31
N PHE A 357 12.46 18.01 -7.11
CA PHE A 357 13.90 18.24 -6.91
C PHE A 357 14.69 16.99 -7.29
N PHE A 358 14.28 15.84 -6.79
CA PHE A 358 14.96 14.56 -7.07
C PHE A 358 14.87 14.18 -8.55
N ALA A 359 13.73 14.35 -9.21
CA ALA A 359 13.57 14.09 -10.64
C ALA A 359 14.56 14.89 -11.50
N LYS A 360 14.72 16.19 -11.19
CA LYS A 360 15.74 17.05 -11.85
C LYS A 360 17.17 16.57 -11.60
N GLY A 361 17.43 15.97 -10.44
CA GLY A 361 18.72 15.35 -10.14
C GLY A 361 18.98 14.11 -11.01
N ILE A 362 17.97 13.25 -11.16
CA ILE A 362 18.03 12.04 -12.03
C ILE A 362 18.26 12.42 -13.50
N GLU A 363 17.62 13.47 -14.00
CA GLU A 363 17.80 13.96 -15.38
C GLU A 363 19.25 14.35 -15.67
N LYS A 364 19.98 14.93 -14.70
CA LYS A 364 21.37 15.37 -14.86
C LYS A 364 22.36 14.22 -15.15
N PHE A 365 22.06 13.00 -14.74
CA PHE A 365 22.90 11.84 -15.10
C PHE A 365 22.88 11.54 -16.60
N GLY A 366 21.88 12.01 -17.34
CA GLY A 366 21.81 11.89 -18.80
C GLY A 366 21.55 10.47 -19.35
N ILE A 367 21.60 9.43 -18.51
CA ILE A 367 21.44 8.01 -18.87
C ILE A 367 20.04 7.46 -18.57
N PHE A 368 19.19 8.23 -17.92
CA PHE A 368 17.83 7.82 -17.55
C PHE A 368 16.76 8.54 -18.34
N ASP A 369 15.64 7.84 -18.60
CA ASP A 369 14.38 8.40 -19.07
C ASP A 369 13.41 8.40 -17.90
N ILE A 370 12.86 9.55 -17.54
CA ILE A 370 11.85 9.69 -16.50
C ILE A 370 10.48 9.30 -17.07
N ILE A 371 9.83 8.34 -16.41
CA ILE A 371 8.48 7.92 -16.72
C ILE A 371 7.47 8.80 -15.98
N TYR A 372 7.79 9.18 -14.73
CA TYR A 372 6.94 10.03 -13.91
C TYR A 372 7.79 10.86 -12.94
N ASP A 373 7.51 12.16 -12.83
CA ASP A 373 8.36 13.20 -12.21
C ASP A 373 7.77 13.83 -10.94
N SER A 374 6.79 13.18 -10.30
CA SER A 374 6.12 13.75 -9.11
C SER A 374 5.18 14.95 -9.41
N ASN A 375 4.45 14.92 -10.54
CA ASN A 375 3.44 15.92 -10.84
C ASN A 375 2.13 15.65 -10.05
N PRO A 376 1.67 16.56 -9.16
CA PRO A 376 0.49 16.32 -8.32
C PRO A 376 -0.84 16.18 -9.10
N LYS A 377 -0.90 16.63 -10.36
CA LYS A 377 -2.07 16.47 -11.23
C LYS A 377 -2.12 15.12 -11.94
N GLU A 378 -1.01 14.42 -11.99
CA GLU A 378 -0.84 13.19 -12.77
C GLU A 378 -0.54 11.97 -11.93
N GLY A 379 -0.20 12.14 -10.65
CA GLY A 379 0.13 11.01 -9.80
C GLY A 379 0.51 11.40 -8.37
N ILE A 380 1.03 10.42 -7.63
CA ILE A 380 1.47 10.55 -6.23
C ILE A 380 2.90 11.13 -6.15
N PRO A 381 3.40 11.57 -4.96
CA PRO A 381 4.78 12.03 -4.83
C PRO A 381 5.77 10.86 -4.97
N ALA A 382 6.07 10.53 -6.21
CA ALA A 382 7.00 9.49 -6.62
C ALA A 382 7.81 9.94 -7.83
N VAL A 383 8.98 9.37 -8.00
CA VAL A 383 9.78 9.51 -9.24
C VAL A 383 10.08 8.12 -9.75
N THR A 384 9.75 7.87 -11.00
CA THR A 384 9.95 6.58 -11.67
C THR A 384 10.74 6.79 -12.96
N TRP A 385 11.77 5.98 -13.16
CA TRP A 385 12.66 6.08 -14.31
C TRP A 385 13.11 4.73 -14.82
N LYS A 386 13.58 4.70 -16.07
CA LYS A 386 14.22 3.57 -16.74
C LYS A 386 15.55 4.00 -17.34
N LEU A 387 16.42 3.06 -17.69
CA LEU A 387 17.60 3.36 -18.51
C LEU A 387 17.18 3.76 -19.93
N LYS A 388 17.84 4.76 -20.51
CA LYS A 388 17.66 5.11 -21.92
C LYS A 388 18.07 3.93 -22.80
N PRO A 389 17.34 3.61 -23.88
CA PRO A 389 17.67 2.52 -24.78
C PRO A 389 19.09 2.65 -25.40
N LYS A 390 19.58 3.88 -25.52
CA LYS A 390 20.91 4.20 -26.09
C LYS A 390 21.96 4.57 -25.03
N ALA A 391 21.65 4.35 -23.74
CA ALA A 391 22.62 4.60 -22.69
C ALA A 391 23.84 3.66 -22.85
N LYS A 392 25.03 4.24 -22.93
CA LYS A 392 26.28 3.47 -23.01
C LYS A 392 26.75 3.06 -21.63
N VAL A 393 25.94 2.22 -20.96
CA VAL A 393 26.22 1.67 -19.64
C VAL A 393 26.33 0.14 -19.74
N HIS A 394 27.09 -0.47 -18.83
CA HIS A 394 27.30 -1.92 -18.76
C HIS A 394 26.68 -2.55 -17.51
N PHE A 395 25.72 -1.86 -16.91
CA PHE A 395 24.97 -2.31 -15.73
C PHE A 395 23.46 -2.14 -15.98
N ASP A 396 22.66 -2.84 -15.19
CA ASP A 396 21.21 -2.67 -15.12
C ASP A 396 20.79 -2.00 -13.80
N LEU A 397 19.48 -1.68 -13.68
CA LEU A 397 18.95 -1.01 -12.50
C LEU A 397 18.95 -1.89 -11.25
N TYR A 398 18.95 -3.22 -11.38
CA TYR A 398 19.09 -4.13 -10.23
C TYR A 398 20.51 -3.99 -9.63
N GLN A 399 21.52 -3.94 -10.48
CA GLN A 399 22.92 -3.77 -10.04
C GLN A 399 23.14 -2.40 -9.38
N LEU A 400 22.49 -1.35 -9.90
CA LEU A 400 22.50 -0.04 -9.25
C LEU A 400 21.83 -0.09 -7.87
N SER A 401 20.69 -0.76 -7.75
CA SER A 401 20.02 -0.97 -6.45
C SER A 401 20.91 -1.73 -5.46
N ASP A 402 21.62 -2.77 -5.91
CA ASP A 402 22.49 -3.58 -5.06
C ASP A 402 23.67 -2.75 -4.51
N VAL A 403 24.30 -1.92 -5.35
CA VAL A 403 25.41 -1.03 -4.91
C VAL A 403 24.91 0.04 -3.94
N LEU A 404 23.72 0.62 -4.20
CA LEU A 404 23.13 1.62 -3.30
C LEU A 404 22.76 1.00 -1.94
N ARG A 405 22.37 -0.28 -1.91
CA ARG A 405 22.07 -1.01 -0.66
C ARG A 405 23.31 -1.14 0.25
N GLU A 406 24.53 -1.17 -0.30
CA GLU A 406 25.76 -1.16 0.51
C GLU A 406 25.87 0.10 1.40
N ARG A 407 25.20 1.19 0.99
CA ARG A 407 25.09 2.46 1.74
C ARG A 407 23.80 2.57 2.56
N GLY A 408 22.97 1.52 2.61
CA GLY A 408 21.73 1.47 3.35
C GLY A 408 20.51 1.94 2.59
N TRP A 409 20.63 2.38 1.34
CA TRP A 409 19.49 2.81 0.52
C TRP A 409 18.65 1.62 0.06
N LEU A 410 17.36 1.63 0.38
CA LEU A 410 16.39 0.67 -0.10
C LEU A 410 15.62 1.26 -1.29
N LEU A 411 16.16 1.06 -2.47
CA LEU A 411 15.66 1.58 -3.73
C LEU A 411 15.25 0.40 -4.62
N PRO A 412 13.95 0.16 -4.89
CA PRO A 412 13.54 -1.02 -5.63
C PRO A 412 13.80 -0.84 -7.14
N ALA A 413 14.34 -1.88 -7.75
CA ALA A 413 14.30 -2.09 -9.19
C ALA A 413 13.39 -3.28 -9.49
N TYR A 414 12.56 -3.18 -10.52
CA TYR A 414 11.62 -4.24 -10.90
C TYR A 414 11.20 -4.12 -12.36
N SER A 415 10.80 -5.25 -12.94
CA SER A 415 10.16 -5.29 -14.26
C SER A 415 8.72 -4.79 -14.16
N LEU A 416 8.25 -4.10 -15.20
CA LEU A 416 6.85 -3.73 -15.35
C LEU A 416 5.98 -4.97 -15.65
N PRO A 417 4.66 -4.89 -15.45
CA PRO A 417 3.74 -6.02 -15.72
C PRO A 417 3.54 -6.27 -17.22
N ALA A 418 2.54 -7.10 -17.53
CA ALA A 418 2.22 -7.64 -18.86
C ALA A 418 2.40 -6.63 -20.02
N ASN A 419 3.03 -7.09 -21.09
CA ASN A 419 3.50 -6.40 -22.29
C ASN A 419 4.70 -5.46 -22.10
N CYS A 420 5.17 -5.25 -20.88
CA CYS A 420 6.32 -4.37 -20.58
C CYS A 420 7.35 -5.07 -19.67
N GLU A 421 7.34 -6.41 -19.60
CA GLU A 421 8.20 -7.19 -18.70
C GLU A 421 9.70 -6.99 -18.92
N GLU A 422 10.09 -6.63 -20.15
CA GLU A 422 11.48 -6.31 -20.49
C GLU A 422 11.91 -4.91 -19.99
N THR A 423 10.94 -4.08 -19.58
CA THR A 423 11.22 -2.73 -19.07
C THR A 423 11.49 -2.79 -17.58
N ILE A 424 12.74 -2.60 -17.19
CA ILE A 424 13.15 -2.50 -15.79
C ILE A 424 13.10 -1.03 -15.38
N VAL A 425 12.44 -0.77 -14.24
CA VAL A 425 12.34 0.57 -13.67
C VAL A 425 12.86 0.61 -12.25
N GLN A 426 13.25 1.80 -11.81
CA GLN A 426 13.40 2.16 -10.40
C GLN A 426 12.36 3.21 -10.03
N ARG A 427 11.90 3.17 -8.77
CA ARG A 427 10.94 4.14 -8.25
C ARG A 427 11.31 4.53 -6.83
N VAL A 428 11.27 5.83 -6.57
CA VAL A 428 11.39 6.45 -5.24
C VAL A 428 10.03 7.00 -4.83
N LEU A 429 9.68 6.78 -3.58
CA LEU A 429 8.48 7.35 -2.96
C LEU A 429 8.88 8.43 -1.95
N LEU A 430 8.37 9.62 -2.16
CA LEU A 430 8.62 10.77 -1.30
C LEU A 430 7.47 10.88 -0.29
N ARG A 431 7.79 10.53 0.96
CA ARG A 431 6.82 10.53 2.07
C ARG A 431 7.17 11.63 3.07
N HIS A 432 6.26 11.92 3.97
CA HIS A 432 6.55 12.82 5.09
C HIS A 432 7.83 12.37 5.84
N GLY A 433 8.75 13.30 6.06
CA GLY A 433 10.08 13.03 6.62
C GLY A 433 11.21 12.87 5.57
N CYS A 434 10.90 12.78 4.28
CA CYS A 434 11.91 12.92 3.23
C CYS A 434 12.26 14.43 3.05
N SER A 435 13.54 14.75 3.00
CA SER A 435 14.05 16.12 2.82
C SER A 435 14.86 16.26 1.54
N ILE A 436 15.07 17.50 1.10
CA ILE A 436 15.98 17.80 -0.02
C ILE A 436 17.39 17.31 0.31
N ASP A 437 17.91 17.59 1.50
CA ASP A 437 19.25 17.15 1.93
C ASP A 437 19.40 15.62 1.83
N LEU A 438 18.36 14.87 2.21
CA LEU A 438 18.38 13.40 2.08
C LEU A 438 18.42 12.96 0.62
N MET A 439 17.75 13.69 -0.27
CA MET A 439 17.78 13.40 -1.70
C MET A 439 19.11 13.83 -2.35
N GLU A 440 19.75 14.88 -1.86
CA GLU A 440 21.12 15.25 -2.30
C GLU A 440 22.10 14.14 -1.95
N LEU A 441 22.08 13.62 -0.73
CA LEU A 441 22.90 12.48 -0.31
C LEU A 441 22.67 11.24 -1.20
N LEU A 442 21.41 10.96 -1.54
CA LEU A 442 21.10 9.85 -2.46
C LEU A 442 21.66 10.10 -3.86
N LEU A 443 21.51 11.32 -4.40
CA LEU A 443 22.05 11.66 -5.73
C LEU A 443 23.59 11.56 -5.77
N GLU A 444 24.28 11.98 -4.70
CA GLU A 444 25.73 11.79 -4.57
C GLU A 444 26.12 10.29 -4.52
N ASP A 445 25.38 9.49 -3.76
CA ASP A 445 25.63 8.05 -3.71
C ASP A 445 25.29 7.35 -5.03
N MET A 446 24.28 7.85 -5.76
CA MET A 446 23.99 7.38 -7.13
C MET A 446 25.13 7.72 -8.09
N ASP A 447 25.70 8.92 -8.01
CA ASP A 447 26.84 9.30 -8.85
C ASP A 447 28.04 8.38 -8.60
N ARG A 448 28.39 8.14 -7.32
CA ARG A 448 29.45 7.19 -6.91
C ARG A 448 29.17 5.77 -7.42
N ALA A 449 27.92 5.31 -7.28
CA ALA A 449 27.52 3.97 -7.72
C ALA A 449 27.59 3.82 -9.23
N ILE A 450 27.14 4.81 -10.00
CA ILE A 450 27.18 4.83 -11.46
C ILE A 450 28.64 4.85 -11.93
N SER A 451 29.50 5.70 -11.34
CA SER A 451 30.92 5.75 -11.62
C SER A 451 31.61 4.41 -11.38
N ARG A 452 31.38 3.80 -10.19
CA ARG A 452 31.92 2.49 -9.82
C ARG A 452 31.49 1.38 -10.79
N LEU A 453 30.21 1.34 -11.18
CA LEU A 453 29.67 0.35 -12.12
C LEU A 453 30.15 0.56 -13.55
N THR A 454 30.49 1.79 -13.90
CA THR A 454 31.08 2.13 -15.24
C THR A 454 32.55 1.74 -15.33
N GLU A 455 33.31 2.03 -14.28
CA GLU A 455 34.74 1.70 -14.21
C GLU A 455 34.97 0.19 -14.03
N ASN A 456 34.11 -0.47 -13.25
CA ASN A 456 34.19 -1.88 -12.95
C ASN A 456 32.86 -2.58 -13.34
N PRO A 457 32.66 -2.84 -14.65
CA PRO A 457 31.44 -3.44 -15.13
C PRO A 457 31.17 -4.81 -14.44
N PRO A 458 30.03 -5.04 -13.84
CA PRO A 458 29.71 -6.32 -13.23
C PRO A 458 29.57 -7.40 -14.32
N ALA A 459 29.85 -8.65 -13.95
CA ALA A 459 29.62 -9.78 -14.86
C ALA A 459 28.17 -9.80 -15.32
N LYS A 460 27.93 -10.03 -16.61
CA LYS A 460 26.56 -10.19 -17.13
C LYS A 460 25.92 -11.38 -16.45
N VAL A 461 24.87 -11.11 -15.67
CA VAL A 461 24.08 -12.16 -15.04
C VAL A 461 22.95 -12.53 -15.99
N ASP A 462 22.89 -13.81 -16.38
CA ASP A 462 21.79 -14.34 -17.18
C ASP A 462 20.50 -14.30 -16.32
N PRO A 463 19.47 -13.51 -16.68
CA PRO A 463 18.23 -13.41 -15.92
C PRO A 463 17.54 -14.79 -15.73
N LYS A 464 17.73 -15.71 -16.69
CA LYS A 464 17.18 -17.06 -16.63
C LYS A 464 17.83 -17.94 -15.57
N LYS A 465 19.10 -17.64 -15.21
CA LYS A 465 19.85 -18.39 -14.18
C LYS A 465 19.64 -17.87 -12.77
N ASN A 466 19.09 -16.67 -12.62
CA ASN A 466 18.78 -16.10 -11.30
C ASN A 466 17.39 -15.46 -11.29
N PRO A 467 16.31 -16.27 -11.31
CA PRO A 467 14.93 -15.78 -11.34
C PRO A 467 14.52 -15.01 -10.05
N ASN A 468 15.35 -15.09 -9.01
CA ASN A 468 15.11 -14.40 -7.72
C ASN A 468 15.96 -13.12 -7.57
N ARG A 469 16.55 -12.62 -8.65
CA ARG A 469 17.34 -11.38 -8.62
C ARG A 469 16.44 -10.21 -8.21
N GLY A 470 16.88 -9.47 -7.19
CA GLY A 470 16.07 -8.39 -6.60
C GLY A 470 14.97 -8.84 -5.65
N SER A 471 14.75 -10.13 -5.46
CA SER A 471 13.83 -10.63 -4.44
C SER A 471 14.56 -10.91 -3.14
N PHE A 472 13.98 -10.43 -2.03
CA PHE A 472 14.45 -10.78 -0.69
C PHE A 472 14.08 -12.26 -0.43
N ASN A 473 15.09 -13.13 -0.39
CA ASN A 473 14.88 -14.55 -0.17
C ASN A 473 15.18 -14.91 1.29
N HIS A 474 14.13 -15.06 2.11
CA HIS A 474 14.22 -15.58 3.48
C HIS A 474 14.54 -17.09 3.57
N GLY A 475 14.84 -17.71 2.46
CA GLY A 475 14.91 -19.16 2.31
C GLY A 475 16.30 -19.78 2.21
N ARG A 476 17.34 -19.17 2.82
CA ARG A 476 18.63 -19.85 2.99
C ARG A 476 19.10 -19.83 4.42
#